data_d9b9527ee7a65c8b374721a6190099e7
#
_entry.id   d9b9527ee7a65c8b374721a6190099e7
#
_cell.length_a   1.000
_cell.length_b   1.000
_cell.length_c   1.000
_cell.angle_alpha   90.00
_cell.angle_beta   90.00
_cell.angle_gamma   90.00
#
_symmetry.space_group_name_H-M   'P 1'
#
loop_
_entity.id
_entity.type
_entity.pdbx_description
1 polymer ?
#
loop_
_entity_poly.entity_id
_entity_poly.type
_entity_poly.pdbx_seq_one_letter_code
_entity_poly.pdbx_strand_id
1 'polypeptide(L)'
;MTLLSRAARRIWKLPPATTPVVDHHRDLPVPMRDGVVLLADRYAPRWPGPLPTLLVRSCYGRRGLMGFQYGQLFAERGFQVVIQSIRGAYGSGGALDPLIHEADDGQDTVSWLCRQPWFSPPLGMVGASYLGYAQWAVGMEPPTELAAMSIQMGPRDPVRTIYPGGAFALENWLTWAEDITGRPWANSVLWASIEGYLAGRRAVRRLVPAFTDVPVGEGYRRALGHRVPFLEDWMRHPGDGPYWQARSVADAAHRVRVPVGLLSGWYDAFLADTLDAYRVLHQRGQQVRLTVGPWGHSGLGDDWPAMFRDGFSWLRAHLAGDQSQLGPAPVRVFVLGHGGHWRDLESWPPPGVASCRWYLHPGRTLGRDQPPDSPADRFRYDPADPTPSLGGATLGAGDGPTDDRRLESRADVLTYTSPPLTEDLVVAGAVTAEVHYQPGLAYADVFVRLCDVAPDGSSTNVCDGLRRLSGPPAAGEQPVRCVAVDMAATAYLLPRGHRLRVHVSGGAHPRFARNHGTGDPLGTATRMVAGVHAVHHTPACPSAVILPVLSRLPGTPVPA
;
A
#
# COMPACT_ATOMS: atom_id res chain seq x y z
N MET A 1 12.31 31.73 3.18
CA MET A 1 11.34 31.02 2.27
C MET A 1 11.67 31.33 0.81
N THR A 2 11.82 30.28 0.00
CA THR A 2 11.94 30.41 -1.46
C THR A 2 10.59 30.81 -2.10
N LEU A 3 10.60 31.29 -3.35
CA LEU A 3 9.36 31.58 -4.09
C LEU A 3 8.48 30.33 -4.25
N LEU A 4 9.11 29.17 -4.51
CA LEU A 4 8.44 27.88 -4.62
C LEU A 4 7.74 27.48 -3.30
N SER A 5 8.41 27.67 -2.17
CA SER A 5 7.86 27.39 -0.85
C SER A 5 6.66 28.29 -0.49
N ARG A 6 6.71 29.58 -0.93
CA ARG A 6 5.57 30.49 -0.77
C ARG A 6 4.37 30.07 -1.62
N ALA A 7 4.60 29.65 -2.85
CA ALA A 7 3.56 29.12 -3.73
C ALA A 7 2.95 27.83 -3.14
N ALA A 8 3.79 26.87 -2.78
CA ALA A 8 3.36 25.62 -2.14
C ALA A 8 2.53 25.87 -0.86
N ARG A 9 2.95 26.80 0.00
CA ARG A 9 2.18 27.16 1.20
C ARG A 9 0.76 27.59 0.86
N ARG A 10 0.58 28.43 -0.19
CA ARG A 10 -0.75 28.93 -0.59
C ARG A 10 -1.59 27.84 -1.24
N ILE A 11 -1.03 27.15 -2.24
CA ILE A 11 -1.73 26.12 -3.02
C ILE A 11 -2.10 24.92 -2.13
N TRP A 12 -1.18 24.45 -1.32
CA TRP A 12 -1.34 23.28 -0.48
C TRP A 12 -1.90 23.57 0.91
N LYS A 13 -2.21 24.84 1.21
CA LYS A 13 -2.74 25.29 2.51
C LYS A 13 -1.89 24.81 3.69
N LEU A 14 -0.56 24.89 3.54
CA LEU A 14 0.36 24.44 4.57
C LEU A 14 0.41 25.42 5.76
N PRO A 15 0.73 24.95 6.98
CA PRO A 15 0.94 25.81 8.14
C PRO A 15 1.94 26.95 7.87
N PRO A 16 1.86 28.08 8.59
CA PRO A 16 2.81 29.17 8.44
C PRO A 16 4.26 28.72 8.68
N ALA A 17 5.19 29.30 7.94
CA ALA A 17 6.61 29.10 8.20
C ALA A 17 7.05 29.95 9.42
N THR A 18 7.58 29.30 10.44
CA THR A 18 8.11 29.93 11.66
C THR A 18 9.61 30.18 11.58
N THR A 19 10.33 29.39 10.78
CA THR A 19 11.78 29.45 10.58
C THR A 19 12.12 29.56 9.09
N PRO A 20 11.84 30.71 8.44
CA PRO A 20 11.81 30.82 6.98
C PRO A 20 13.17 30.78 6.28
N VAL A 21 14.26 30.88 7.03
CA VAL A 21 15.64 30.84 6.51
C VAL A 21 16.26 29.50 6.89
N VAL A 22 16.63 28.73 5.88
CA VAL A 22 17.16 27.37 6.04
C VAL A 22 18.50 27.26 5.33
N ASP A 23 19.54 26.83 6.05
CA ASP A 23 20.82 26.46 5.48
C ASP A 23 20.82 24.99 5.06
N HIS A 24 21.43 24.67 3.95
CA HIS A 24 21.52 23.31 3.41
C HIS A 24 22.98 22.83 3.41
N HIS A 25 23.30 21.93 4.34
CA HIS A 25 24.60 21.25 4.43
C HIS A 25 24.50 19.93 3.69
N ARG A 26 25.41 19.72 2.73
CA ARG A 26 25.33 18.61 1.77
C ARG A 26 26.39 17.56 2.02
N ASP A 27 26.04 16.32 1.61
CA ASP A 27 26.96 15.19 1.51
C ASP A 27 27.74 14.90 2.81
N LEU A 28 27.04 15.01 3.94
CA LEU A 28 27.61 14.66 5.24
C LEU A 28 27.88 13.15 5.27
N PRO A 29 29.14 12.71 5.53
CA PRO A 29 29.48 11.31 5.60
C PRO A 29 28.96 10.69 6.91
N VAL A 30 28.26 9.57 6.78
CA VAL A 30 27.71 8.79 7.91
C VAL A 30 28.31 7.40 7.84
N PRO A 31 29.34 7.10 8.67
CA PRO A 31 29.99 5.79 8.67
C PRO A 31 29.10 4.73 9.33
N MET A 32 28.95 3.59 8.67
CA MET A 32 28.29 2.40 9.19
C MET A 32 29.28 1.48 9.89
N ARG A 33 28.79 0.58 10.73
CA ARG A 33 29.59 -0.37 11.54
C ARG A 33 30.48 -1.30 10.70
N ASP A 34 30.09 -1.55 9.45
CA ASP A 34 30.83 -2.39 8.48
C ASP A 34 31.80 -1.61 7.60
N GLY A 35 32.00 -0.31 7.87
CA GLY A 35 32.92 0.57 7.13
C GLY A 35 32.32 1.20 5.87
N VAL A 36 31.09 0.86 5.48
CA VAL A 36 30.39 1.55 4.40
C VAL A 36 30.05 2.98 4.86
N VAL A 37 30.15 3.95 3.95
CA VAL A 37 29.81 5.35 4.24
C VAL A 37 28.54 5.72 3.48
N LEU A 38 27.50 6.09 4.20
CA LEU A 38 26.28 6.66 3.61
C LEU A 38 26.37 8.18 3.59
N LEU A 39 25.56 8.82 2.74
CA LEU A 39 25.53 10.26 2.61
C LEU A 39 24.22 10.84 3.13
N ALA A 40 24.31 11.92 3.91
CA ALA A 40 23.18 12.67 4.40
C ALA A 40 23.26 14.15 4.03
N ASP A 41 22.11 14.79 3.88
CA ASP A 41 21.98 16.24 3.76
C ASP A 41 21.21 16.76 4.98
N ARG A 42 21.68 17.87 5.56
CA ARG A 42 21.03 18.55 6.69
C ARG A 42 20.40 19.86 6.24
N TYR A 43 19.12 20.04 6.52
CA TYR A 43 18.35 21.26 6.37
C TYR A 43 18.22 21.93 7.74
N ALA A 44 19.01 22.97 7.98
CA ALA A 44 19.17 23.62 9.26
C ALA A 44 18.50 24.99 9.27
N PRO A 45 17.40 25.20 10.01
CA PRO A 45 16.85 26.54 10.18
C PRO A 45 17.85 27.47 10.88
N ARG A 46 17.93 28.73 10.44
CA ARG A 46 18.61 29.80 11.19
C ARG A 46 17.72 30.24 12.33
N TRP A 47 17.92 29.62 13.48
CA TRP A 47 17.14 29.83 14.68
C TRP A 47 18.04 29.89 15.92
N PRO A 48 17.82 30.82 16.87
CA PRO A 48 18.74 31.01 18.02
C PRO A 48 18.65 29.94 19.12
N GLY A 49 17.65 29.05 19.05
CA GLY A 49 17.41 28.01 20.06
C GLY A 49 17.45 26.60 19.51
N PRO A 50 17.36 25.59 20.38
CA PRO A 50 17.27 24.18 19.96
C PRO A 50 15.95 23.93 19.23
N LEU A 51 16.01 23.13 18.16
CA LEU A 51 14.84 22.67 17.42
C LEU A 51 14.86 21.14 17.36
N PRO A 52 13.69 20.48 17.46
CA PRO A 52 13.61 19.02 17.33
C PRO A 52 14.20 18.56 16.00
N THR A 53 14.86 17.41 16.00
CA THR A 53 15.47 16.82 14.82
C THR A 53 14.56 15.79 14.18
N LEU A 54 14.40 15.85 12.84
CA LEU A 54 13.72 14.84 12.04
C LEU A 54 14.74 14.07 11.22
N LEU A 55 14.66 12.74 11.24
CA LEU A 55 15.41 11.84 10.39
C LEU A 55 14.50 11.27 9.29
N VAL A 56 14.95 11.36 8.05
CA VAL A 56 14.33 10.74 6.87
C VAL A 56 15.38 9.85 6.20
N ARG A 57 15.12 8.54 6.08
CA ARG A 57 15.98 7.62 5.33
C ARG A 57 15.29 7.26 4.01
N SER A 58 15.95 7.50 2.89
CA SER A 58 15.32 7.55 1.57
C SER A 58 16.10 6.77 0.51
N CYS A 59 15.40 5.93 -0.25
CA CYS A 59 15.88 5.35 -1.49
C CYS A 59 15.67 6.27 -2.72
N TYR A 60 15.01 7.42 -2.54
CA TYR A 60 14.65 8.37 -3.60
C TYR A 60 15.56 9.62 -3.61
N GLY A 61 16.66 9.60 -2.88
CA GLY A 61 17.63 10.69 -2.77
C GLY A 61 17.36 11.67 -1.63
N ARG A 62 18.16 12.76 -1.60
CA ARG A 62 18.21 13.74 -0.50
C ARG A 62 17.82 15.14 -0.95
N ARG A 63 17.70 15.38 -2.27
CA ARG A 63 17.53 16.67 -2.94
C ARG A 63 16.32 16.65 -3.85
N GLY A 64 16.14 17.66 -4.67
CA GLY A 64 14.99 17.77 -5.57
C GLY A 64 13.68 17.73 -4.80
N LEU A 65 12.75 16.85 -5.23
CA LEU A 65 11.43 16.73 -4.61
C LEU A 65 11.52 16.28 -3.15
N MET A 66 12.33 15.28 -2.82
CA MET A 66 12.54 14.80 -1.45
C MET A 66 13.09 15.90 -0.55
N GLY A 67 14.14 16.60 -1.01
CA GLY A 67 14.70 17.73 -0.27
C GLY A 67 13.73 18.87 -0.06
N PHE A 68 12.84 19.12 -1.03
CA PHE A 68 11.80 20.13 -0.90
C PHE A 68 10.71 19.71 0.08
N GLN A 69 10.11 18.55 -0.14
CA GLN A 69 8.95 18.08 0.63
C GLN A 69 9.31 17.79 2.09
N TYR A 70 10.35 16.99 2.33
CA TYR A 70 10.73 16.57 3.68
C TYR A 70 11.81 17.48 4.30
N GLY A 71 12.75 17.99 3.53
CA GLY A 71 13.79 18.88 4.04
C GLY A 71 13.31 20.31 4.24
N GLN A 72 13.10 21.04 3.14
CA GLN A 72 12.82 22.48 3.16
C GLN A 72 11.52 22.83 3.89
N LEU A 73 10.41 22.12 3.57
CA LEU A 73 9.11 22.50 4.12
C LEU A 73 8.98 22.22 5.63
N PHE A 74 9.58 21.13 6.13
CA PHE A 74 9.63 20.88 7.59
C PHE A 74 10.60 21.84 8.27
N ALA A 75 11.78 22.11 7.67
CA ALA A 75 12.75 23.01 8.26
C ALA A 75 12.22 24.45 8.35
N GLU A 76 11.45 24.93 7.39
CA GLU A 76 10.78 26.24 7.47
C GLU A 76 9.72 26.32 8.58
N ARG A 77 9.37 25.19 9.22
CA ARG A 77 8.31 25.09 10.24
C ARG A 77 8.79 24.58 11.59
N GLY A 78 10.05 24.81 11.90
CA GLY A 78 10.58 24.62 13.25
C GLY A 78 11.19 23.25 13.52
N PHE A 79 11.63 22.53 12.49
CA PHE A 79 12.39 21.31 12.65
C PHE A 79 13.78 21.43 12.02
N GLN A 80 14.78 20.81 12.63
CA GLN A 80 16.01 20.48 11.92
C GLN A 80 15.80 19.15 11.20
N VAL A 81 16.14 19.05 9.92
CA VAL A 81 15.88 17.83 9.15
C VAL A 81 17.17 17.25 8.59
N VAL A 82 17.36 15.95 8.78
CA VAL A 82 18.43 15.17 8.16
C VAL A 82 17.80 14.16 7.20
N ILE A 83 18.15 14.23 5.93
CA ILE A 83 17.75 13.25 4.92
C ILE A 83 18.98 12.44 4.54
N GLN A 84 18.94 11.12 4.77
CA GLN A 84 19.99 10.20 4.41
C GLN A 84 19.57 9.34 3.23
N SER A 85 20.42 9.20 2.22
CA SER A 85 20.25 8.16 1.20
C SER A 85 20.67 6.81 1.74
N ILE A 86 19.84 5.79 1.47
CA ILE A 86 20.12 4.42 1.88
C ILE A 86 21.36 3.86 1.14
N ARG A 87 21.81 2.71 1.57
CA ARG A 87 22.95 1.97 1.00
C ARG A 87 22.78 1.74 -0.50
N GLY A 88 23.81 2.01 -1.30
CA GLY A 88 23.84 1.83 -2.75
C GLY A 88 22.99 2.83 -3.54
N ALA A 89 22.41 3.86 -2.89
CA ALA A 89 21.55 4.86 -3.54
C ALA A 89 22.15 6.27 -3.46
N TYR A 90 22.04 7.05 -4.54
CA TYR A 90 22.36 8.50 -4.61
C TYR A 90 23.71 8.89 -4.03
N GLY A 91 24.75 8.09 -4.32
CA GLY A 91 26.12 8.34 -3.90
C GLY A 91 26.50 7.78 -2.54
N SER A 92 25.56 7.21 -1.77
CA SER A 92 25.87 6.38 -0.62
C SER A 92 26.61 5.12 -1.06
N GLY A 93 27.59 4.68 -0.26
CA GLY A 93 28.40 3.48 -0.54
C GLY A 93 27.60 2.18 -0.43
N GLY A 94 28.26 1.08 -0.78
CA GLY A 94 27.67 -0.26 -0.77
C GLY A 94 26.82 -0.57 -2.00
N ALA A 95 26.12 -1.71 -1.99
CA ALA A 95 25.23 -2.15 -3.04
C ALA A 95 23.76 -1.94 -2.64
N LEU A 96 22.91 -1.64 -3.62
CA LEU A 96 21.47 -1.52 -3.41
C LEU A 96 20.85 -2.93 -3.32
N ASP A 97 20.59 -3.37 -2.10
CA ASP A 97 19.77 -4.53 -1.78
C ASP A 97 18.66 -4.08 -0.81
N PRO A 98 17.48 -3.77 -1.29
CA PRO A 98 16.42 -3.21 -0.45
C PRO A 98 15.97 -4.14 0.66
N LEU A 99 15.57 -3.54 1.80
CA LEU A 99 14.95 -4.19 2.95
C LEU A 99 15.92 -5.00 3.85
N ILE A 100 17.21 -5.15 3.52
CA ILE A 100 18.10 -6.01 4.34
C ILE A 100 18.95 -5.21 5.35
N HIS A 101 19.43 -4.02 4.97
CA HIS A 101 20.38 -3.26 5.80
C HIS A 101 19.72 -2.15 6.63
N GLU A 102 18.41 -1.93 6.48
CA GLU A 102 17.75 -0.72 7.00
C GLU A 102 17.76 -0.63 8.54
N ALA A 103 17.70 -1.77 9.23
CA ALA A 103 17.74 -1.79 10.68
C ALA A 103 19.14 -1.36 11.20
N ASP A 104 20.19 -2.03 10.77
CA ASP A 104 21.56 -1.74 11.20
C ASP A 104 22.02 -0.34 10.78
N ASP A 105 21.84 0.00 9.50
CA ASP A 105 22.19 1.33 8.97
C ASP A 105 21.38 2.44 9.67
N GLY A 106 20.15 2.14 10.08
CA GLY A 106 19.31 3.07 10.83
C GLY A 106 19.85 3.32 12.23
N GLN A 107 20.25 2.29 12.96
CA GLN A 107 20.84 2.39 14.29
C GLN A 107 22.16 3.18 14.25
N ASP A 108 23.03 2.85 13.27
CA ASP A 108 24.30 3.55 13.08
C ASP A 108 24.11 5.03 12.76
N THR A 109 23.08 5.33 11.97
CA THR A 109 22.71 6.71 11.63
C THR A 109 22.23 7.49 12.86
N VAL A 110 21.37 6.92 13.69
CA VAL A 110 20.93 7.57 14.93
C VAL A 110 22.10 7.77 15.88
N SER A 111 22.94 6.76 16.04
CA SER A 111 24.17 6.86 16.86
C SER A 111 25.12 7.94 16.34
N TRP A 112 25.26 8.09 15.03
CA TRP A 112 26.05 9.16 14.41
C TRP A 112 25.42 10.53 14.67
N LEU A 113 24.08 10.67 14.51
CA LEU A 113 23.36 11.90 14.79
C LEU A 113 23.59 12.41 16.22
N CYS A 114 23.47 11.53 17.20
CA CYS A 114 23.63 11.89 18.62
C CYS A 114 25.05 12.39 18.96
N ARG A 115 26.05 12.06 18.17
CA ARG A 115 27.42 12.58 18.33
C ARG A 115 27.68 13.91 17.64
N GLN A 116 26.71 14.42 16.87
CA GLN A 116 26.92 15.70 16.17
C GLN A 116 26.74 16.89 17.12
N PRO A 117 27.62 17.89 17.08
CA PRO A 117 27.53 19.07 17.97
C PRO A 117 26.29 19.94 17.72
N TRP A 118 25.64 19.74 16.58
CA TRP A 118 24.42 20.43 16.20
C TRP A 118 23.15 19.58 16.42
N PHE A 119 23.28 18.32 16.86
CA PHE A 119 22.12 17.50 17.18
C PHE A 119 21.32 18.12 18.34
N SER A 120 20.01 18.15 18.19
CA SER A 120 19.10 18.62 19.21
C SER A 120 17.93 17.65 19.36
N PRO A 121 17.78 17.02 20.54
CA PRO A 121 16.60 16.21 20.84
C PRO A 121 15.35 17.08 21.02
N PRO A 122 14.13 16.48 20.94
CA PRO A 122 13.88 15.08 20.65
C PRO A 122 14.03 14.73 19.17
N LEU A 123 14.32 13.44 18.88
CA LEU A 123 14.38 12.88 17.54
C LEU A 123 13.00 12.38 17.11
N GLY A 124 12.57 12.75 15.91
CA GLY A 124 11.41 12.17 15.26
C GLY A 124 11.77 11.57 13.89
N MET A 125 10.91 10.71 13.39
CA MET A 125 11.03 10.19 12.01
C MET A 125 9.74 10.43 11.22
N VAL A 126 9.89 10.70 9.92
CA VAL A 126 8.76 10.94 9.01
C VAL A 126 9.07 10.40 7.62
N GLY A 127 8.05 9.92 6.95
CA GLY A 127 8.17 9.53 5.54
C GLY A 127 7.13 8.52 5.08
N ALA A 128 6.95 8.49 3.77
CA ALA A 128 5.99 7.63 3.11
C ALA A 128 6.68 6.47 2.38
N SER A 129 5.92 5.38 2.14
CA SER A 129 6.37 4.24 1.34
C SER A 129 7.63 3.59 1.94
N TYR A 130 8.68 3.44 1.19
CA TYR A 130 9.97 2.91 1.68
C TYR A 130 10.53 3.70 2.89
N LEU A 131 10.29 5.02 2.95
CA LEU A 131 10.69 5.83 4.09
C LEU A 131 9.92 5.43 5.37
N GLY A 132 8.73 4.89 5.21
CA GLY A 132 7.95 4.28 6.30
C GLY A 132 8.55 2.94 6.74
N TYR A 133 8.94 2.09 5.80
CA TYR A 133 9.67 0.85 6.11
C TYR A 133 10.97 1.14 6.88
N ALA A 134 11.74 2.14 6.44
CA ALA A 134 12.99 2.54 7.12
C ALA A 134 12.76 3.02 8.56
N GLN A 135 11.60 3.60 8.87
CA GLN A 135 11.21 3.93 10.24
C GLN A 135 10.92 2.67 11.07
N TRP A 136 10.15 1.73 10.52
CA TRP A 136 9.91 0.44 11.17
C TRP A 136 11.20 -0.32 11.43
N ALA A 137 12.16 -0.26 10.50
CA ALA A 137 13.47 -0.88 10.65
C ALA A 137 14.24 -0.33 11.86
N VAL A 138 14.25 1.00 12.07
CA VAL A 138 14.77 1.61 13.29
C VAL A 138 13.96 1.18 14.52
N GLY A 139 12.66 1.01 14.37
CA GLY A 139 11.74 0.54 15.41
C GLY A 139 11.94 -0.92 15.85
N MET A 140 12.77 -1.70 15.16
CA MET A 140 13.16 -3.05 15.61
C MET A 140 13.98 -3.01 16.91
N GLU A 141 14.80 -1.99 17.08
CA GLU A 141 15.55 -1.68 18.30
C GLU A 141 15.42 -0.17 18.57
N PRO A 142 14.30 0.29 19.15
CA PRO A 142 14.02 1.73 19.26
C PRO A 142 15.09 2.44 20.10
N PRO A 143 15.81 3.42 19.52
CA PRO A 143 16.80 4.19 20.29
C PRO A 143 16.10 5.11 21.29
N THR A 144 16.78 5.43 22.39
CA THR A 144 16.23 6.24 23.51
C THR A 144 15.91 7.67 23.10
N GLU A 145 16.60 8.20 22.10
CA GLU A 145 16.41 9.55 21.56
C GLU A 145 15.17 9.67 20.66
N LEU A 146 14.67 8.56 20.13
CA LEU A 146 13.46 8.53 19.31
C LEU A 146 12.25 8.85 20.20
N ALA A 147 11.49 9.86 19.81
CA ALA A 147 10.35 10.36 20.58
C ALA A 147 9.02 10.29 19.84
N ALA A 148 9.01 10.25 18.49
CA ALA A 148 7.79 10.09 17.70
C ALA A 148 8.10 9.57 16.29
N MET A 149 7.13 8.86 15.71
CA MET A 149 7.16 8.38 14.33
C MET A 149 5.90 8.83 13.58
N SER A 150 6.07 9.24 12.31
CA SER A 150 4.97 9.50 11.38
C SER A 150 5.17 8.66 10.13
N ILE A 151 4.44 7.56 10.05
CA ILE A 151 4.57 6.53 9.02
C ILE A 151 3.39 6.63 8.07
N GLN A 152 3.67 6.93 6.81
CA GLN A 152 2.66 7.14 5.79
C GLN A 152 2.80 6.04 4.72
N MET A 153 1.74 5.24 4.51
CA MET A 153 1.75 4.18 3.49
C MET A 153 3.02 3.31 3.56
N GLY A 154 3.46 2.95 4.78
CA GLY A 154 4.73 2.26 5.02
C GLY A 154 4.55 0.75 5.15
N PRO A 155 5.15 -0.07 4.25
CA PRO A 155 5.16 -1.52 4.42
C PRO A 155 6.04 -1.92 5.60
N ARG A 156 5.80 -3.12 6.17
CA ARG A 156 6.66 -3.72 7.20
C ARG A 156 6.82 -5.23 7.07
N ASP A 157 5.92 -5.87 6.33
CA ASP A 157 5.99 -7.29 6.01
C ASP A 157 6.19 -7.47 4.50
N PRO A 158 7.42 -7.81 4.04
CA PRO A 158 7.72 -7.96 2.61
C PRO A 158 6.88 -9.03 1.93
N VAL A 159 6.58 -10.16 2.59
CA VAL A 159 5.79 -11.24 1.99
C VAL A 159 4.38 -10.75 1.67
N ARG A 160 3.77 -10.03 2.60
CA ARG A 160 2.42 -9.49 2.43
C ARG A 160 2.35 -8.49 1.27
N THR A 161 3.40 -7.74 1.03
CA THR A 161 3.42 -6.66 0.03
C THR A 161 3.98 -7.10 -1.33
N ILE A 162 4.93 -8.04 -1.33
CA ILE A 162 5.57 -8.52 -2.57
C ILE A 162 4.80 -9.71 -3.16
N TYR A 163 4.24 -10.56 -2.29
CA TYR A 163 3.43 -11.72 -2.66
C TYR A 163 2.04 -11.71 -2.02
N PRO A 164 1.24 -10.62 -2.20
CA PRO A 164 -0.10 -10.58 -1.63
C PRO A 164 -0.95 -11.76 -2.13
N GLY A 165 -1.55 -12.50 -1.21
CA GLY A 165 -2.28 -13.73 -1.52
C GLY A 165 -1.45 -14.84 -2.17
N GLY A 166 -0.13 -14.76 -2.13
CA GLY A 166 0.81 -15.73 -2.73
C GLY A 166 1.19 -15.44 -4.19
N ALA A 167 0.67 -14.38 -4.81
CA ALA A 167 1.01 -13.98 -6.17
C ALA A 167 1.98 -12.78 -6.17
N PHE A 168 3.00 -12.82 -7.02
CA PHE A 168 3.94 -11.71 -7.15
C PHE A 168 3.21 -10.45 -7.67
N ALA A 169 3.31 -9.33 -6.96
CA ALA A 169 2.72 -8.06 -7.34
C ALA A 169 3.55 -7.39 -8.45
N LEU A 170 3.40 -7.91 -9.68
CA LEU A 170 4.28 -7.66 -10.83
C LEU A 170 4.35 -6.17 -11.20
N GLU A 171 3.21 -5.54 -11.39
CA GLU A 171 3.14 -4.12 -11.75
C GLU A 171 3.83 -3.23 -10.71
N ASN A 172 3.53 -3.47 -9.42
CA ASN A 172 4.08 -2.70 -8.33
C ASN A 172 5.61 -2.72 -8.31
N TRP A 173 6.19 -3.92 -8.37
CA TRP A 173 7.62 -4.07 -8.14
C TRP A 173 8.47 -3.82 -9.39
N LEU A 174 7.91 -4.01 -10.58
CA LEU A 174 8.57 -3.57 -11.81
C LEU A 174 8.58 -2.04 -11.95
N THR A 175 7.46 -1.38 -11.64
CA THR A 175 7.38 0.07 -11.65
C THR A 175 8.33 0.68 -10.61
N TRP A 176 8.33 0.14 -9.38
CA TRP A 176 9.23 0.61 -8.34
C TRP A 176 10.70 0.34 -8.65
N ALA A 177 11.04 -0.81 -9.25
CA ALA A 177 12.41 -1.11 -9.68
C ALA A 177 12.88 -0.11 -10.75
N GLU A 178 12.02 0.25 -11.71
CA GLU A 178 12.33 1.31 -12.68
C GLU A 178 12.59 2.65 -12.00
N ASP A 179 11.75 3.02 -11.04
CA ASP A 179 11.89 4.30 -10.32
C ASP A 179 13.23 4.43 -9.59
N ILE A 180 13.68 3.38 -8.90
CA ILE A 180 14.89 3.46 -8.07
C ILE A 180 16.19 3.14 -8.81
N THR A 181 16.13 2.42 -9.96
CA THR A 181 17.31 2.05 -10.74
C THR A 181 17.42 2.80 -12.07
N GLY A 182 16.33 3.32 -12.59
CA GLY A 182 16.24 3.84 -13.95
C GLY A 182 16.75 5.27 -14.15
N ARG A 183 16.87 6.10 -13.09
CA ARG A 183 17.25 7.51 -13.25
C ARG A 183 17.88 8.14 -12.01
N PRO A 184 18.90 8.99 -12.19
CA PRO A 184 19.18 10.03 -11.21
C PRO A 184 18.00 11.02 -11.22
N TRP A 185 17.28 11.14 -10.10
CA TRP A 185 16.24 12.15 -9.92
C TRP A 185 16.81 13.55 -10.19
N ALA A 186 16.10 14.35 -10.97
CA ALA A 186 16.53 15.71 -11.28
C ALA A 186 16.72 16.50 -9.98
N ASN A 187 17.83 17.22 -9.87
CA ASN A 187 18.12 18.08 -8.72
C ASN A 187 17.19 19.31 -8.61
N SER A 188 16.27 19.48 -9.56
CA SER A 188 15.30 20.57 -9.63
C SER A 188 13.88 20.05 -9.38
N VAL A 189 13.17 20.65 -8.43
CA VAL A 189 11.76 20.34 -8.11
C VAL A 189 10.84 20.54 -9.33
N LEU A 190 11.07 21.58 -10.12
CA LEU A 190 10.26 21.90 -11.30
C LEU A 190 10.43 20.83 -12.40
N TRP A 191 11.68 20.44 -12.68
CA TRP A 191 11.96 19.37 -13.64
C TRP A 191 11.48 18.02 -13.15
N ALA A 192 11.63 17.71 -11.86
CA ALA A 192 11.12 16.47 -11.28
C ALA A 192 9.59 16.35 -11.40
N SER A 193 8.84 17.46 -11.29
CA SER A 193 7.37 17.43 -11.44
C SER A 193 6.95 17.24 -12.91
N ILE A 194 7.60 17.92 -13.85
CA ILE A 194 7.32 17.82 -15.28
C ILE A 194 7.80 16.47 -15.83
N GLU A 195 9.03 16.08 -15.50
CA GLU A 195 9.60 14.81 -15.92
C GLU A 195 8.88 13.64 -15.26
N GLY A 196 8.44 13.76 -14.00
CA GLY A 196 7.65 12.74 -13.31
C GLY A 196 6.33 12.43 -14.00
N TYR A 197 5.59 13.47 -14.43
CA TYR A 197 4.34 13.28 -15.18
C TYR A 197 4.58 12.66 -16.58
N LEU A 198 5.55 13.20 -17.34
CA LEU A 198 5.89 12.67 -18.67
C LEU A 198 6.58 11.31 -18.58
N ALA A 199 7.40 11.11 -17.56
CA ALA A 199 8.10 9.86 -17.32
C ALA A 199 7.16 8.75 -16.88
N GLY A 200 6.18 9.01 -16.03
CA GLY A 200 5.19 8.01 -15.62
C GLY A 200 4.48 7.40 -16.83
N ARG A 201 4.01 8.23 -17.76
CA ARG A 201 3.40 7.74 -19.01
C ARG A 201 4.36 6.99 -19.94
N ARG A 202 5.64 7.39 -19.96
CA ARG A 202 6.69 6.70 -20.74
C ARG A 202 7.14 5.42 -20.05
N ALA A 203 7.26 5.43 -18.72
CA ALA A 203 7.60 4.26 -17.92
C ALA A 203 6.58 3.14 -18.11
N VAL A 204 5.29 3.43 -18.02
CA VAL A 204 4.24 2.43 -18.28
C VAL A 204 4.39 1.84 -19.69
N ARG A 205 4.62 2.66 -20.74
CA ARG A 205 4.83 2.16 -22.11
C ARG A 205 6.12 1.33 -22.25
N ARG A 206 7.18 1.70 -21.56
CA ARG A 206 8.45 0.93 -21.55
C ARG A 206 8.28 -0.40 -20.83
N LEU A 207 7.47 -0.45 -19.78
CA LEU A 207 7.23 -1.68 -19.01
C LEU A 207 6.23 -2.63 -19.67
N VAL A 208 5.49 -2.21 -20.69
CA VAL A 208 4.56 -3.11 -21.41
C VAL A 208 5.20 -4.45 -21.80
N PRO A 209 6.41 -4.50 -22.41
CA PRO A 209 7.08 -5.78 -22.69
C PRO A 209 7.33 -6.62 -21.44
N ALA A 210 7.65 -5.98 -20.30
CA ALA A 210 7.86 -6.68 -19.04
C ALA A 210 6.59 -7.33 -18.49
N PHE A 211 5.43 -6.76 -18.83
CA PHE A 211 4.13 -7.33 -18.45
C PHE A 211 3.65 -8.40 -19.44
N THR A 212 3.97 -8.29 -20.72
CA THR A 212 3.44 -9.17 -21.76
C THR A 212 4.36 -10.35 -22.10
N ASP A 213 5.68 -10.14 -22.07
CA ASP A 213 6.66 -11.13 -22.49
C ASP A 213 6.78 -12.31 -21.52
N VAL A 214 7.17 -13.45 -22.08
CA VAL A 214 7.44 -14.69 -21.35
C VAL A 214 8.80 -15.19 -21.80
N PRO A 215 9.74 -15.47 -20.90
CA PRO A 215 9.64 -15.34 -19.44
C PRO A 215 9.72 -13.87 -18.96
N VAL A 216 9.08 -13.58 -17.82
CA VAL A 216 9.08 -12.25 -17.19
C VAL A 216 10.51 -11.73 -16.96
N GLY A 217 11.45 -12.61 -16.61
CA GLY A 217 12.86 -12.27 -16.38
C GLY A 217 13.57 -11.67 -17.60
N GLU A 218 13.20 -12.06 -18.82
CA GLU A 218 13.72 -11.47 -20.06
C GLU A 218 12.97 -10.19 -20.42
N GLY A 219 11.64 -10.21 -20.24
CA GLY A 219 10.78 -9.06 -20.53
C GLY A 219 11.21 -7.82 -19.73
N TYR A 220 11.44 -7.95 -18.43
CA TYR A 220 11.85 -6.81 -17.61
C TYR A 220 13.27 -6.31 -17.98
N ARG A 221 14.24 -7.21 -18.25
CA ARG A 221 15.60 -6.79 -18.64
C ARG A 221 15.58 -6.01 -19.97
N ARG A 222 14.73 -6.42 -20.90
CA ARG A 222 14.52 -5.69 -22.16
C ARG A 222 13.90 -4.32 -21.92
N ALA A 223 12.91 -4.26 -21.03
CA ALA A 223 12.22 -3.02 -20.70
C ALA A 223 13.13 -2.02 -19.96
N LEU A 224 13.88 -2.46 -18.95
CA LEU A 224 14.74 -1.61 -18.16
C LEU A 224 16.12 -1.36 -18.83
N GLY A 225 16.58 -2.27 -19.68
CA GLY A 225 17.90 -2.20 -20.34
C GLY A 225 19.05 -2.69 -19.47
N HIS A 226 18.77 -3.16 -18.24
CA HIS A 226 19.78 -3.67 -17.32
C HIS A 226 19.19 -4.72 -16.37
N ARG A 227 20.06 -5.43 -15.68
CA ARG A 227 19.67 -6.37 -14.62
C ARG A 227 19.40 -5.63 -13.32
N VAL A 228 18.39 -6.09 -12.58
CA VAL A 228 18.05 -5.63 -11.24
C VAL A 228 18.16 -6.83 -10.29
N PRO A 229 19.30 -7.00 -9.60
CA PRO A 229 19.58 -8.20 -8.81
C PRO A 229 18.53 -8.51 -7.76
N PHE A 230 18.11 -7.52 -6.96
CA PHE A 230 17.10 -7.73 -5.93
C PHE A 230 15.74 -8.17 -6.50
N LEU A 231 15.35 -7.68 -7.67
CA LEU A 231 14.09 -8.08 -8.32
C LEU A 231 14.14 -9.54 -8.79
N GLU A 232 15.29 -9.97 -9.33
CA GLU A 232 15.50 -11.38 -9.70
C GLU A 232 15.48 -12.29 -8.46
N ASP A 233 16.06 -11.85 -7.35
CA ASP A 233 16.03 -12.58 -6.10
C ASP A 233 14.63 -12.64 -5.52
N TRP A 234 13.86 -11.55 -5.59
CA TRP A 234 12.47 -11.54 -5.15
C TRP A 234 11.61 -12.53 -5.95
N MET A 235 11.78 -12.61 -7.28
CA MET A 235 11.08 -13.59 -8.12
C MET A 235 11.50 -15.05 -7.84
N ARG A 236 12.71 -15.29 -7.33
CA ARG A 236 13.21 -16.64 -6.99
C ARG A 236 12.74 -17.15 -5.64
N HIS A 237 12.24 -16.27 -4.77
CA HIS A 237 11.85 -16.61 -3.41
C HIS A 237 10.33 -16.40 -3.19
N PRO A 238 9.46 -17.19 -3.85
CA PRO A 238 8.03 -17.13 -3.60
C PRO A 238 7.71 -17.68 -2.20
N GLY A 239 6.73 -17.05 -1.53
CA GLY A 239 6.27 -17.49 -0.23
C GLY A 239 7.12 -17.01 0.95
N ASP A 240 6.69 -17.40 2.16
CA ASP A 240 7.37 -17.04 3.41
C ASP A 240 8.54 -18.00 3.67
N GLY A 241 9.72 -17.44 3.89
CA GLY A 241 10.94 -18.21 4.13
C GLY A 241 12.07 -17.36 4.70
N PRO A 242 13.25 -17.97 5.00
CA PRO A 242 14.38 -17.27 5.64
C PRO A 242 14.81 -16.00 4.89
N TYR A 243 14.69 -15.98 3.57
CA TYR A 243 15.00 -14.81 2.74
C TYR A 243 14.17 -13.59 3.14
N TRP A 244 12.84 -13.78 3.32
CA TRP A 244 11.92 -12.71 3.68
C TRP A 244 11.93 -12.42 5.17
N GLN A 245 12.12 -13.43 6.00
CA GLN A 245 12.24 -13.24 7.46
C GLN A 245 13.40 -12.31 7.81
N ALA A 246 14.54 -12.42 7.11
CA ALA A 246 15.67 -11.51 7.27
C ALA A 246 15.38 -10.06 6.83
N ARG A 247 14.33 -9.84 6.06
CA ARG A 247 13.89 -8.54 5.54
C ARG A 247 12.62 -8.01 6.21
N SER A 248 11.99 -8.80 7.06
CA SER A 248 10.76 -8.42 7.74
C SER A 248 11.06 -7.55 8.96
N VAL A 249 10.33 -6.44 9.07
CA VAL A 249 10.33 -5.57 10.24
C VAL A 249 8.94 -5.55 10.90
N ALA A 250 8.15 -6.61 10.67
CA ALA A 250 6.80 -6.73 11.20
C ALA A 250 6.75 -6.64 12.72
N ASP A 251 7.76 -7.15 13.42
CA ASP A 251 7.87 -7.12 14.87
C ASP A 251 8.09 -5.72 15.47
N ALA A 252 8.48 -4.73 14.66
CA ALA A 252 8.71 -3.38 15.14
C ALA A 252 7.49 -2.79 15.87
N ALA A 253 6.27 -3.08 15.39
CA ALA A 253 5.05 -2.64 16.06
C ALA A 253 4.86 -3.23 17.47
N HIS A 254 5.49 -4.36 17.77
CA HIS A 254 5.55 -4.93 19.12
C HIS A 254 6.65 -4.32 20.00
N ARG A 255 7.65 -3.69 19.42
CA ARG A 255 8.84 -3.16 20.13
C ARG A 255 8.81 -1.68 20.38
N VAL A 256 8.26 -0.90 19.44
CA VAL A 256 8.14 0.57 19.55
C VAL A 256 7.38 0.97 20.82
N ARG A 257 7.90 2.02 21.51
CA ARG A 257 7.32 2.58 22.76
C ARG A 257 6.95 4.05 22.64
N VAL A 258 7.25 4.67 21.49
CA VAL A 258 6.97 6.09 21.23
C VAL A 258 5.64 6.25 20.50
N PRO A 259 5.02 7.44 20.54
CA PRO A 259 3.83 7.76 19.76
C PRO A 259 4.02 7.52 18.27
N VAL A 260 3.05 6.84 17.61
CA VAL A 260 3.09 6.51 16.19
C VAL A 260 1.86 7.08 15.47
N GLY A 261 2.08 7.99 14.52
CA GLY A 261 1.06 8.41 13.55
C GLY A 261 1.10 7.52 12.33
N LEU A 262 -0.01 6.89 11.99
CA LEU A 262 -0.18 6.03 10.83
C LEU A 262 -1.13 6.69 9.83
N LEU A 263 -0.73 6.73 8.56
CA LEU A 263 -1.57 7.23 7.49
C LEU A 263 -1.52 6.28 6.29
N SER A 264 -2.69 5.99 5.69
CA SER A 264 -2.82 5.21 4.46
C SER A 264 -4.04 5.67 3.66
N GLY A 265 -4.29 5.03 2.52
CA GLY A 265 -5.49 5.20 1.72
C GLY A 265 -6.22 3.88 1.49
N TRP A 266 -7.53 3.94 1.20
CA TRP A 266 -8.32 2.72 0.96
C TRP A 266 -7.86 1.92 -0.25
N TYR A 267 -7.20 2.59 -1.21
CA TYR A 267 -6.63 1.96 -2.40
C TYR A 267 -5.10 1.90 -2.38
N ASP A 268 -4.51 2.04 -1.18
CA ASP A 268 -3.06 1.90 -1.02
C ASP A 268 -2.64 0.43 -0.96
N ALA A 269 -1.60 0.07 -1.69
CA ALA A 269 -1.03 -1.27 -1.71
C ALA A 269 -0.54 -1.76 -0.33
N PHE A 270 -0.27 -0.86 0.61
CA PHE A 270 0.24 -1.15 1.95
C PHE A 270 -0.79 -0.93 3.07
N LEU A 271 -2.07 -0.74 2.71
CA LEU A 271 -3.16 -0.55 3.67
C LEU A 271 -3.23 -1.67 4.71
N ALA A 272 -3.11 -2.93 4.28
CA ALA A 272 -3.19 -4.08 5.18
C ALA A 272 -2.10 -4.05 6.26
N ASP A 273 -0.87 -3.65 5.90
CA ASP A 273 0.23 -3.47 6.86
C ASP A 273 -0.02 -2.31 7.83
N THR A 274 -0.56 -1.19 7.33
CA THR A 274 -0.91 -0.04 8.17
C THR A 274 -1.98 -0.38 9.19
N LEU A 275 -3.06 -1.06 8.76
CA LEU A 275 -4.16 -1.47 9.66
C LEU A 275 -3.73 -2.52 10.68
N ASP A 276 -2.86 -3.46 10.28
CA ASP A 276 -2.33 -4.44 11.23
C ASP A 276 -1.36 -3.80 12.22
N ALA A 277 -0.52 -2.84 11.81
CA ALA A 277 0.31 -2.05 12.71
C ALA A 277 -0.55 -1.28 13.72
N TYR A 278 -1.62 -0.62 13.26
CA TYR A 278 -2.58 0.08 14.13
C TYR A 278 -3.18 -0.90 15.16
N ARG A 279 -3.67 -2.05 14.72
CA ARG A 279 -4.26 -3.07 15.60
C ARG A 279 -3.28 -3.49 16.70
N VAL A 280 -2.03 -3.81 16.33
CA VAL A 280 -0.99 -4.23 17.27
C VAL A 280 -0.69 -3.12 18.30
N LEU A 281 -0.45 -1.89 17.84
CA LEU A 281 -0.15 -0.75 18.71
C LEU A 281 -1.32 -0.42 19.63
N HIS A 282 -2.54 -0.38 19.09
CA HIS A 282 -3.76 -0.08 19.85
C HIS A 282 -4.03 -1.14 20.94
N GLN A 283 -3.93 -2.43 20.62
CA GLN A 283 -4.11 -3.52 21.58
C GLN A 283 -3.08 -3.48 22.73
N ARG A 284 -1.90 -2.92 22.48
CA ARG A 284 -0.85 -2.73 23.51
C ARG A 284 -1.05 -1.47 24.34
N GLY A 285 -2.09 -0.68 24.09
CA GLY A 285 -2.29 0.63 24.75
C GLY A 285 -1.25 1.67 24.35
N GLN A 286 -0.54 1.46 23.23
CA GLN A 286 0.43 2.41 22.70
C GLN A 286 -0.29 3.64 22.12
N GLN A 287 0.26 4.84 22.34
CA GLN A 287 -0.30 6.04 21.74
C GLN A 287 -0.15 5.97 20.21
N VAL A 288 -1.27 5.77 19.52
CA VAL A 288 -1.33 5.61 18.07
C VAL A 288 -2.47 6.43 17.49
N ARG A 289 -2.23 7.06 16.34
CA ARG A 289 -3.26 7.69 15.51
C ARG A 289 -3.31 7.00 14.15
N LEU A 290 -4.51 6.82 13.62
CA LEU A 290 -4.76 6.26 12.28
C LEU A 290 -5.54 7.26 11.43
N THR A 291 -5.02 7.57 10.25
CA THR A 291 -5.75 8.32 9.22
C THR A 291 -5.82 7.47 7.93
N VAL A 292 -7.04 7.23 7.41
CA VAL A 292 -7.23 6.51 6.13
C VAL A 292 -8.09 7.36 5.19
N GLY A 293 -7.50 7.77 4.07
CA GLY A 293 -8.14 8.65 3.09
C GLY A 293 -8.68 7.93 1.84
N PRO A 294 -9.32 8.68 0.92
CA PRO A 294 -9.91 8.14 -0.31
C PRO A 294 -8.89 7.91 -1.44
N TRP A 295 -7.62 7.92 -1.14
CA TRP A 295 -6.53 7.85 -2.10
C TRP A 295 -5.89 6.47 -2.18
N GLY A 296 -5.10 6.25 -3.23
CA GLY A 296 -4.18 5.14 -3.38
C GLY A 296 -2.73 5.55 -3.14
N HIS A 297 -1.78 4.71 -3.52
CA HIS A 297 -0.35 5.00 -3.35
C HIS A 297 0.13 6.15 -4.26
N SER A 298 -0.46 6.28 -5.45
CA SER A 298 -0.18 7.38 -6.38
C SER A 298 -0.61 8.75 -5.83
N GLY A 299 -1.52 8.79 -4.87
CA GLY A 299 -1.94 9.99 -4.14
C GLY A 299 -0.82 10.73 -3.39
N LEU A 300 0.38 10.11 -3.29
CA LEU A 300 1.60 10.81 -2.84
C LEU A 300 1.92 12.06 -3.67
N GLY A 301 1.39 12.18 -4.89
CA GLY A 301 1.47 13.39 -5.71
C GLY A 301 0.41 14.44 -5.31
N ASP A 302 -0.85 14.14 -5.55
CA ASP A 302 -1.96 15.10 -5.42
C ASP A 302 -2.43 15.28 -3.97
N ASP A 303 -2.45 14.21 -3.19
CA ASP A 303 -2.92 14.20 -1.80
C ASP A 303 -1.80 14.45 -0.78
N TRP A 304 -0.54 14.54 -1.24
CA TRP A 304 0.62 14.80 -0.38
C TRP A 304 0.41 15.99 0.58
N PRO A 305 -0.24 17.10 0.19
CA PRO A 305 -0.49 18.20 1.12
C PRO A 305 -1.34 17.81 2.33
N ALA A 306 -2.29 16.90 2.17
CA ALA A 306 -3.09 16.37 3.28
C ALA A 306 -2.22 15.48 4.19
N MET A 307 -1.42 14.61 3.59
CA MET A 307 -0.47 13.74 4.28
C MET A 307 0.59 14.55 5.04
N PHE A 308 1.10 15.63 4.43
CA PHE A 308 2.03 16.54 5.09
C PHE A 308 1.40 17.16 6.34
N ARG A 309 0.18 17.70 6.23
CA ARG A 309 -0.50 18.34 7.38
C ARG A 309 -0.75 17.35 8.51
N ASP A 310 -1.14 16.13 8.19
CA ASP A 310 -1.36 15.07 9.18
C ASP A 310 -0.05 14.73 9.93
N GLY A 311 1.01 14.38 9.20
CA GLY A 311 2.31 14.08 9.78
C GLY A 311 2.94 15.26 10.51
N PHE A 312 2.80 16.48 9.97
CA PHE A 312 3.29 17.69 10.60
C PHE A 312 2.59 17.96 11.94
N SER A 313 1.26 17.86 12.00
CA SER A 313 0.50 18.07 13.23
C SER A 313 0.87 17.06 14.31
N TRP A 314 1.07 15.79 13.91
CA TRP A 314 1.51 14.72 14.79
C TRP A 314 2.89 15.00 15.38
N LEU A 315 3.86 15.31 14.53
CA LEU A 315 5.23 15.59 14.96
C LEU A 315 5.34 16.85 15.80
N ARG A 316 4.59 17.91 15.48
CA ARG A 316 4.51 19.13 16.32
C ARG A 316 4.01 18.82 17.72
N ALA A 317 2.98 18.01 17.83
CA ALA A 317 2.40 17.64 19.11
C ALA A 317 3.39 16.88 20.01
N HIS A 318 4.10 15.91 19.42
CA HIS A 318 4.94 14.99 20.19
C HIS A 318 6.40 15.43 20.33
N LEU A 319 6.90 16.31 19.45
CA LEU A 319 8.29 16.79 19.51
C LEU A 319 8.40 18.23 20.01
N ALA A 320 7.37 19.05 19.82
CA ALA A 320 7.37 20.46 20.22
C ALA A 320 6.26 20.80 21.25
N GLY A 321 5.48 19.82 21.70
CA GLY A 321 4.42 20.02 22.70
C GLY A 321 3.17 20.77 22.20
N ASP A 322 3.08 21.08 20.90
CA ASP A 322 1.95 21.85 20.33
C ASP A 322 0.86 20.92 19.80
N GLN A 323 -0.15 20.69 20.62
CA GLN A 323 -1.30 19.84 20.28
C GLN A 323 -2.44 20.58 19.56
N SER A 324 -2.29 21.87 19.29
CA SER A 324 -3.37 22.72 18.76
C SER A 324 -3.93 22.28 17.40
N GLN A 325 -3.15 21.51 16.64
CA GLN A 325 -3.50 21.02 15.31
C GLN A 325 -3.83 19.52 15.26
N LEU A 326 -3.77 18.83 16.41
CA LEU A 326 -4.24 17.45 16.48
C LEU A 326 -5.76 17.38 16.39
N GLY A 327 -6.27 16.49 15.54
CA GLY A 327 -7.70 16.19 15.51
C GLY A 327 -8.16 15.54 16.83
N PRO A 328 -9.47 15.63 17.15
CA PRO A 328 -10.02 15.22 18.45
C PRO A 328 -10.03 13.69 18.64
N ALA A 329 -9.97 12.91 17.58
CA ALA A 329 -10.12 11.46 17.62
C ALA A 329 -8.82 10.73 17.25
N PRO A 330 -8.59 9.53 17.82
CA PRO A 330 -7.42 8.71 17.49
C PRO A 330 -7.51 8.09 16.09
N VAL A 331 -8.72 7.96 15.54
CA VAL A 331 -8.94 7.38 14.20
C VAL A 331 -9.73 8.34 13.34
N ARG A 332 -9.26 8.58 12.14
CA ARG A 332 -9.94 9.39 11.13
C ARG A 332 -9.98 8.65 9.80
N VAL A 333 -11.16 8.38 9.30
CA VAL A 333 -11.33 7.65 8.03
C VAL A 333 -12.23 8.42 7.06
N PHE A 334 -11.96 8.27 5.77
CA PHE A 334 -12.86 8.74 4.74
C PHE A 334 -13.84 7.62 4.38
N VAL A 335 -15.12 7.85 4.52
CA VAL A 335 -16.16 6.91 4.08
C VAL A 335 -16.35 7.09 2.59
N LEU A 336 -16.03 6.06 1.84
CA LEU A 336 -16.18 6.01 0.38
C LEU A 336 -17.64 5.82 -0.04
N GLY A 337 -17.89 5.87 -1.35
CA GLY A 337 -19.22 5.70 -1.95
C GLY A 337 -20.01 6.99 -2.01
N HIS A 338 -21.32 6.90 -1.90
CA HIS A 338 -22.20 8.06 -2.09
C HIS A 338 -21.98 9.15 -1.04
N GLY A 339 -21.73 10.38 -1.50
CA GLY A 339 -21.55 11.54 -0.61
C GLY A 339 -20.29 11.46 0.26
N GLY A 340 -19.23 10.85 -0.24
CA GLY A 340 -17.99 10.58 0.47
C GLY A 340 -17.55 11.69 1.45
N HIS A 341 -17.24 11.31 2.70
CA HIS A 341 -16.96 12.27 3.78
C HIS A 341 -16.07 11.70 4.87
N TRP A 342 -15.36 12.57 5.59
CA TRP A 342 -14.52 12.20 6.72
C TRP A 342 -15.35 11.87 7.97
N ARG A 343 -14.90 10.85 8.72
CA ARG A 343 -15.41 10.46 10.03
C ARG A 343 -14.29 10.32 11.03
N ASP A 344 -14.52 10.85 12.22
CA ASP A 344 -13.68 10.67 13.38
C ASP A 344 -14.27 9.53 14.24
N LEU A 345 -13.45 8.55 14.62
CA LEU A 345 -13.84 7.32 15.30
C LEU A 345 -12.96 7.10 16.54
N GLU A 346 -13.46 6.33 17.51
CA GLU A 346 -12.71 5.93 18.70
C GLU A 346 -11.69 4.81 18.39
N SER A 347 -12.02 3.93 17.47
CA SER A 347 -11.15 2.81 17.07
C SER A 347 -11.45 2.34 15.66
N TRP A 348 -10.55 1.51 15.11
CA TRP A 348 -10.75 0.78 13.85
C TRP A 348 -10.53 -0.73 14.04
N PRO A 349 -11.42 -1.62 13.55
CA PRO A 349 -12.76 -1.25 13.06
C PRO A 349 -13.60 -0.58 14.15
N PRO A 350 -14.65 0.19 13.78
CA PRO A 350 -15.53 0.80 14.76
C PRO A 350 -16.30 -0.26 15.56
N PRO A 351 -16.67 0.02 16.82
CA PRO A 351 -17.48 -0.90 17.61
C PRO A 351 -18.86 -1.11 16.98
N GLY A 352 -19.44 -2.30 17.19
CA GLY A 352 -20.77 -2.66 16.68
C GLY A 352 -20.79 -3.19 15.24
N VAL A 353 -19.64 -3.44 14.64
CA VAL A 353 -19.55 -4.13 13.35
C VAL A 353 -20.02 -5.58 13.50
N ALA A 354 -20.97 -5.98 12.66
CA ALA A 354 -21.46 -7.35 12.56
C ALA A 354 -21.03 -8.00 11.25
N SER A 355 -20.69 -9.28 11.30
CA SER A 355 -20.38 -10.08 10.12
C SER A 355 -21.66 -10.43 9.36
N CYS A 356 -21.67 -10.19 8.06
CA CYS A 356 -22.84 -10.32 7.20
C CYS A 356 -22.46 -11.12 5.95
N ARG A 357 -23.02 -12.33 5.81
CA ARG A 357 -22.76 -13.18 4.64
C ARG A 357 -23.72 -12.87 3.51
N TRP A 358 -23.15 -12.80 2.29
CA TRP A 358 -23.85 -12.77 1.02
C TRP A 358 -23.39 -13.95 0.18
N TYR A 359 -24.32 -14.88 -0.05
CA TYR A 359 -24.03 -16.12 -0.77
C TYR A 359 -24.15 -15.94 -2.27
N LEU A 360 -23.26 -16.62 -3.01
CA LEU A 360 -23.39 -16.77 -4.44
C LEU A 360 -24.48 -17.80 -4.74
N HIS A 361 -25.32 -17.50 -5.73
CA HIS A 361 -26.48 -18.30 -6.09
C HIS A 361 -26.48 -18.66 -7.58
N PRO A 362 -27.23 -19.73 -7.99
CA PRO A 362 -27.46 -20.01 -9.41
C PRO A 362 -28.09 -18.81 -10.12
N GLY A 363 -27.88 -18.75 -11.44
CA GLY A 363 -28.34 -17.62 -12.25
C GLY A 363 -27.55 -16.33 -12.02
N ARG A 364 -26.34 -16.42 -11.43
CA ARG A 364 -25.45 -15.28 -11.19
C ARG A 364 -26.04 -14.23 -10.25
N THR A 365 -26.81 -14.67 -9.27
CA THR A 365 -27.40 -13.81 -8.24
C THR A 365 -26.62 -13.86 -6.94
N LEU A 366 -26.82 -12.87 -6.07
CA LEU A 366 -26.21 -12.75 -4.76
C LEU A 366 -27.32 -12.57 -3.72
N GLY A 367 -27.34 -13.36 -2.67
CA GLY A 367 -28.43 -13.34 -1.69
C GLY A 367 -27.95 -13.59 -0.24
N ARG A 368 -28.90 -13.42 0.70
CA ARG A 368 -28.64 -13.60 2.15
C ARG A 368 -28.92 -15.03 2.63
N ASP A 369 -29.80 -15.73 1.93
CA ASP A 369 -30.17 -17.09 2.25
C ASP A 369 -29.14 -18.07 1.69
N GLN A 370 -29.10 -19.29 2.24
CA GLN A 370 -28.25 -20.34 1.69
C GLN A 370 -28.70 -20.70 0.26
N PRO A 371 -27.74 -20.94 -0.66
CA PRO A 371 -28.07 -21.28 -2.04
C PRO A 371 -28.72 -22.68 -2.10
N PRO A 372 -29.62 -22.91 -3.07
CA PRO A 372 -30.15 -24.25 -3.36
C PRO A 372 -29.09 -25.11 -4.05
N ASP A 373 -29.38 -26.43 -4.16
CA ASP A 373 -28.57 -27.30 -5.01
C ASP A 373 -28.62 -26.86 -6.48
N SER A 374 -27.46 -26.76 -7.08
CA SER A 374 -27.31 -26.30 -8.47
C SER A 374 -25.97 -26.70 -9.04
N PRO A 375 -25.84 -26.80 -10.37
CA PRO A 375 -24.54 -26.97 -11.03
C PRO A 375 -23.60 -25.82 -10.71
N ALA A 376 -22.30 -26.12 -10.62
CA ALA A 376 -21.27 -25.09 -10.47
C ALA A 376 -21.16 -24.19 -11.69
N ASP A 377 -20.90 -22.91 -11.47
CA ASP A 377 -20.53 -21.99 -12.54
C ASP A 377 -19.09 -22.21 -12.99
N ARG A 378 -18.87 -22.23 -14.30
CA ARG A 378 -17.55 -22.51 -14.88
C ARG A 378 -17.04 -21.33 -15.71
N PHE A 379 -15.72 -21.15 -15.70
CA PHE A 379 -15.03 -20.20 -16.57
C PHE A 379 -13.69 -20.78 -17.02
N ARG A 380 -13.20 -20.32 -18.18
CA ARG A 380 -11.88 -20.71 -18.70
C ARG A 380 -10.92 -19.56 -18.48
N TYR A 381 -9.88 -19.78 -17.69
CA TYR A 381 -8.75 -18.84 -17.58
C TYR A 381 -7.66 -19.23 -18.58
N ASP A 382 -7.19 -18.27 -19.36
CA ASP A 382 -6.10 -18.43 -20.32
C ASP A 382 -4.96 -17.47 -19.97
N PRO A 383 -3.78 -17.98 -19.57
CA PRO A 383 -2.64 -17.11 -19.27
C PRO A 383 -2.13 -16.31 -20.48
N ALA A 384 -2.46 -16.71 -21.71
CA ALA A 384 -2.12 -15.97 -22.93
C ALA A 384 -3.02 -14.73 -23.15
N ASP A 385 -4.27 -14.77 -22.62
CA ASP A 385 -5.19 -13.63 -22.56
C ASP A 385 -5.68 -13.45 -21.09
N PRO A 386 -4.79 -13.08 -20.17
CA PRO A 386 -5.12 -13.06 -18.75
C PRO A 386 -6.17 -12.00 -18.43
N THR A 387 -7.02 -12.29 -17.44
CA THR A 387 -7.98 -11.32 -16.91
C THR A 387 -7.26 -10.03 -16.52
N PRO A 388 -7.58 -8.85 -17.12
CA PRO A 388 -6.87 -7.61 -16.84
C PRO A 388 -7.22 -7.06 -15.45
N SER A 389 -6.27 -6.36 -14.84
CA SER A 389 -6.56 -5.52 -13.68
C SER A 389 -7.05 -4.14 -14.10
N LEU A 390 -8.11 -3.66 -13.43
CA LEU A 390 -8.61 -2.29 -13.56
C LEU A 390 -8.76 -1.70 -12.16
N GLY A 391 -8.16 -0.53 -11.92
CA GLY A 391 -8.23 0.12 -10.60
C GLY A 391 -7.72 -0.74 -9.44
N GLY A 392 -8.18 -0.43 -8.23
CA GLY A 392 -7.81 -1.13 -7.00
C GLY A 392 -6.51 -0.64 -6.40
N ALA A 393 -5.85 -1.45 -5.57
CA ALA A 393 -4.67 -1.06 -4.81
C ALA A 393 -3.38 -1.38 -5.58
N THR A 394 -2.75 -0.38 -6.21
CA THR A 394 -1.46 -0.48 -6.90
C THR A 394 -0.50 0.62 -6.46
N LEU A 395 0.79 0.54 -6.84
CA LEU A 395 1.75 1.62 -6.68
C LEU A 395 1.72 2.61 -7.86
N GLY A 396 1.10 2.24 -8.97
CA GLY A 396 1.08 2.99 -10.23
C GLY A 396 -0.10 3.94 -10.37
N ALA A 397 -0.03 4.76 -11.43
CA ALA A 397 -1.10 5.69 -11.81
C ALA A 397 -2.29 4.97 -12.46
N GLY A 398 -3.02 4.23 -11.71
CA GLY A 398 -4.19 3.45 -12.13
C GLY A 398 -4.90 2.86 -10.91
N ASP A 399 -4.44 3.25 -9.73
CA ASP A 399 -5.06 2.92 -8.46
C ASP A 399 -6.42 3.62 -8.27
N GLY A 400 -7.20 3.12 -7.33
CA GLY A 400 -8.46 3.73 -6.98
C GLY A 400 -9.70 3.10 -7.63
N PRO A 401 -10.83 3.81 -7.56
CA PRO A 401 -12.10 3.34 -8.12
C PRO A 401 -12.11 3.45 -9.66
N THR A 402 -12.74 2.48 -10.31
CA THR A 402 -12.92 2.43 -11.76
C THR A 402 -14.26 1.81 -12.13
N ASP A 403 -14.72 2.04 -13.34
CA ASP A 403 -15.92 1.38 -13.89
C ASP A 403 -15.56 0.00 -14.46
N ASP A 404 -16.06 -1.04 -13.84
CA ASP A 404 -15.72 -2.43 -14.15
C ASP A 404 -16.60 -3.08 -15.24
N ARG A 405 -17.56 -2.38 -15.87
CA ARG A 405 -18.46 -2.93 -16.90
C ARG A 405 -17.70 -3.59 -18.06
N ARG A 406 -16.54 -3.05 -18.41
CA ARG A 406 -15.68 -3.67 -19.46
C ARG A 406 -15.11 -5.00 -19.00
N LEU A 407 -14.75 -5.13 -17.74
CA LEU A 407 -14.24 -6.39 -17.16
C LEU A 407 -15.37 -7.42 -17.05
N GLU A 408 -16.56 -6.97 -16.66
CA GLU A 408 -17.76 -7.81 -16.49
C GLU A 408 -18.25 -8.45 -17.78
N SER A 409 -17.92 -7.86 -18.94
CA SER A 409 -18.27 -8.40 -20.26
C SER A 409 -17.39 -9.59 -20.70
N ARG A 410 -16.32 -9.90 -19.98
CA ARG A 410 -15.42 -11.03 -20.31
C ARG A 410 -16.01 -12.36 -19.87
N ALA A 411 -15.80 -13.40 -20.68
CA ALA A 411 -16.26 -14.75 -20.39
C ALA A 411 -15.49 -15.44 -19.24
N ASP A 412 -14.30 -14.93 -18.90
CA ASP A 412 -13.44 -15.43 -17.81
C ASP A 412 -13.72 -14.72 -16.46
N VAL A 413 -14.75 -13.86 -16.39
CA VAL A 413 -15.19 -13.19 -15.17
C VAL A 413 -16.61 -13.63 -14.84
N LEU A 414 -16.77 -14.32 -13.71
CA LEU A 414 -18.07 -14.63 -13.15
C LEU A 414 -18.57 -13.43 -12.33
N THR A 415 -19.81 -12.98 -12.59
CA THR A 415 -20.42 -11.87 -11.84
C THR A 415 -21.66 -12.35 -11.10
N TYR A 416 -21.78 -12.03 -9.81
CA TYR A 416 -22.95 -12.36 -8.98
C TYR A 416 -23.53 -11.05 -8.43
N THR A 417 -24.80 -10.77 -8.69
CA THR A 417 -25.42 -9.47 -8.40
C THR A 417 -26.63 -9.61 -7.48
N SER A 418 -26.71 -8.80 -6.44
CA SER A 418 -27.84 -8.78 -5.51
C SER A 418 -29.09 -8.12 -6.15
N PRO A 419 -30.28 -8.35 -5.60
CA PRO A 419 -31.39 -7.41 -5.78
C PRO A 419 -30.98 -5.99 -5.36
N PRO A 420 -31.73 -4.94 -5.75
CA PRO A 420 -31.51 -3.60 -5.21
C PRO A 420 -31.61 -3.59 -3.69
N LEU A 421 -30.66 -2.91 -3.04
CA LEU A 421 -30.66 -2.73 -1.59
C LEU A 421 -31.93 -2.00 -1.15
N THR A 422 -32.58 -2.50 -0.11
CA THR A 422 -33.79 -1.88 0.46
C THR A 422 -33.50 -0.76 1.44
N GLU A 423 -32.25 -0.70 1.93
CA GLU A 423 -31.73 0.32 2.84
C GLU A 423 -30.24 0.58 2.53
N ASP A 424 -29.69 1.66 3.09
CA ASP A 424 -28.27 1.94 2.99
C ASP A 424 -27.45 0.85 3.69
N LEU A 425 -26.36 0.40 3.05
CA LEU A 425 -25.45 -0.59 3.59
C LEU A 425 -24.08 0.04 3.85
N VAL A 426 -23.67 0.07 5.12
CA VAL A 426 -22.36 0.57 5.53
C VAL A 426 -21.42 -0.59 5.78
N VAL A 427 -20.39 -0.71 4.96
CA VAL A 427 -19.29 -1.67 5.14
C VAL A 427 -18.13 -0.95 5.83
N ALA A 428 -17.65 -1.47 6.97
CA ALA A 428 -16.56 -0.83 7.73
C ALA A 428 -15.64 -1.87 8.38
N GLY A 429 -14.60 -2.28 7.69
CA GLY A 429 -13.64 -3.28 8.16
C GLY A 429 -13.06 -4.14 7.06
N ALA A 430 -12.44 -5.26 7.45
CA ALA A 430 -11.86 -6.24 6.53
C ALA A 430 -12.96 -7.05 5.84
N VAL A 431 -12.97 -7.05 4.52
CA VAL A 431 -13.85 -7.89 3.69
C VAL A 431 -13.13 -9.19 3.39
N THR A 432 -13.85 -10.31 3.44
CA THR A 432 -13.32 -11.64 3.08
C THR A 432 -14.27 -12.36 2.16
N ALA A 433 -13.77 -13.33 1.40
CA ALA A 433 -14.59 -14.24 0.62
C ALA A 433 -14.19 -15.69 0.91
N GLU A 434 -15.18 -16.57 0.99
CA GLU A 434 -15.02 -18.01 1.03
C GLU A 434 -15.55 -18.57 -0.31
N VAL A 435 -14.65 -19.04 -1.16
CA VAL A 435 -15.00 -19.55 -2.48
C VAL A 435 -14.78 -21.06 -2.51
N HIS A 436 -15.85 -21.83 -2.65
CA HIS A 436 -15.78 -23.27 -2.90
C HIS A 436 -15.38 -23.48 -4.36
N TYR A 437 -14.11 -23.64 -4.56
CA TYR A 437 -13.44 -23.59 -5.85
C TYR A 437 -12.89 -24.96 -6.27
N GLN A 438 -13.18 -25.34 -7.48
CA GLN A 438 -12.60 -26.53 -8.10
C GLN A 438 -11.65 -26.07 -9.22
N PRO A 439 -10.33 -26.06 -8.98
CA PRO A 439 -9.37 -25.67 -9.98
C PRO A 439 -9.27 -26.74 -11.07
N GLY A 440 -9.20 -26.35 -12.33
CA GLY A 440 -8.94 -27.27 -13.44
C GLY A 440 -7.45 -27.66 -13.57
N LEU A 441 -6.57 -26.98 -12.83
CA LEU A 441 -5.13 -27.19 -12.82
C LEU A 441 -4.61 -27.17 -11.37
N ALA A 442 -3.47 -27.80 -11.12
CA ALA A 442 -2.83 -27.80 -9.80
C ALA A 442 -2.39 -26.40 -9.34
N TYR A 443 -2.07 -25.54 -10.31
CA TYR A 443 -1.67 -24.15 -10.10
C TYR A 443 -2.73 -23.23 -10.70
N ALA A 444 -3.43 -22.50 -9.86
CA ALA A 444 -4.51 -21.61 -10.24
C ALA A 444 -4.59 -20.42 -9.28
N ASP A 445 -5.24 -19.36 -9.70
CA ASP A 445 -5.54 -18.21 -8.85
C ASP A 445 -7.05 -18.07 -8.69
N VAL A 446 -7.46 -17.56 -7.53
CA VAL A 446 -8.82 -17.10 -7.26
C VAL A 446 -8.76 -15.62 -6.92
N PHE A 447 -9.24 -14.78 -7.82
CA PHE A 447 -9.39 -13.35 -7.60
C PHE A 447 -10.85 -13.05 -7.33
N VAL A 448 -11.11 -12.28 -6.28
CA VAL A 448 -12.46 -11.83 -5.90
C VAL A 448 -12.49 -10.31 -5.79
N ARG A 449 -13.52 -9.68 -6.37
CA ARG A 449 -13.74 -8.25 -6.28
C ARG A 449 -15.17 -7.95 -5.88
N LEU A 450 -15.35 -7.01 -4.96
CA LEU A 450 -16.62 -6.43 -4.57
C LEU A 450 -16.82 -5.11 -5.32
N CYS A 451 -18.01 -4.94 -5.91
CA CYS A 451 -18.40 -3.73 -6.63
C CYS A 451 -19.72 -3.17 -6.12
N ASP A 452 -19.84 -1.85 -6.23
CA ASP A 452 -21.08 -1.08 -6.08
C ASP A 452 -21.68 -0.83 -7.46
N VAL A 453 -22.91 -1.33 -7.70
CA VAL A 453 -23.62 -1.13 -8.96
C VAL A 453 -24.74 -0.13 -8.75
N ALA A 454 -24.60 1.05 -9.36
CA ALA A 454 -25.58 2.11 -9.30
C ALA A 454 -26.82 1.80 -10.16
N PRO A 455 -27.96 2.50 -9.94
CA PRO A 455 -29.19 2.27 -10.71
C PRO A 455 -29.05 2.49 -12.22
N ASP A 456 -28.08 3.28 -12.67
CA ASP A 456 -27.77 3.51 -14.08
C ASP A 456 -26.94 2.38 -14.70
N GLY A 457 -26.55 1.38 -13.90
CA GLY A 457 -25.76 0.23 -14.32
C GLY A 457 -24.24 0.45 -14.28
N SER A 458 -23.75 1.63 -13.88
CA SER A 458 -22.32 1.82 -13.62
C SER A 458 -21.88 0.94 -12.45
N SER A 459 -20.69 0.30 -12.57
CA SER A 459 -20.18 -0.68 -11.62
C SER A 459 -18.81 -0.25 -11.12
N THR A 460 -18.73 0.17 -9.87
CA THR A 460 -17.48 0.71 -9.29
C THR A 460 -16.86 -0.30 -8.32
N ASN A 461 -15.57 -0.58 -8.47
CA ASN A 461 -14.85 -1.45 -7.54
C ASN A 461 -14.75 -0.83 -6.14
N VAL A 462 -15.04 -1.63 -5.13
CA VAL A 462 -14.96 -1.26 -3.70
C VAL A 462 -13.65 -1.77 -3.09
N CYS A 463 -13.44 -3.07 -3.16
CA CYS A 463 -12.23 -3.74 -2.70
C CYS A 463 -12.07 -5.09 -3.40
N ASP A 464 -10.88 -5.66 -3.33
CA ASP A 464 -10.57 -6.95 -3.95
C ASP A 464 -9.44 -7.68 -3.23
N GLY A 465 -9.25 -8.94 -3.60
CA GLY A 465 -8.17 -9.78 -3.14
C GLY A 465 -7.91 -10.95 -4.06
N LEU A 466 -6.77 -11.59 -3.88
CA LEU A 466 -6.37 -12.76 -4.65
C LEU A 466 -5.81 -13.84 -3.72
N ARG A 467 -6.05 -15.10 -4.08
CA ARG A 467 -5.38 -16.25 -3.48
C ARG A 467 -4.79 -17.13 -4.57
N ARG A 468 -3.47 -17.30 -4.55
CA ARG A 468 -2.76 -18.24 -5.41
C ARG A 468 -2.78 -19.63 -4.79
N LEU A 469 -3.21 -20.61 -5.57
CA LEU A 469 -3.20 -22.01 -5.22
C LEU A 469 -1.97 -22.67 -5.83
N SER A 470 -1.29 -23.48 -5.03
CA SER A 470 -0.17 -24.31 -5.46
C SER A 470 -0.34 -25.69 -4.83
N GLY A 471 0.05 -26.71 -5.56
CA GLY A 471 0.01 -28.07 -5.03
C GLY A 471 0.49 -29.07 -6.08
N PRO A 472 0.88 -30.28 -5.66
CA PRO A 472 1.20 -31.33 -6.62
C PRO A 472 -0.04 -31.60 -7.48
N PRO A 473 0.15 -31.85 -8.79
CA PRO A 473 -0.97 -32.30 -9.63
C PRO A 473 -1.50 -33.61 -9.06
N ALA A 474 -2.79 -33.62 -8.67
CA ALA A 474 -3.47 -34.88 -8.38
C ALA A 474 -3.76 -35.60 -9.69
N ALA A 475 -3.67 -36.91 -9.68
CA ALA A 475 -4.15 -37.70 -10.82
C ALA A 475 -5.68 -37.58 -10.89
N GLY A 476 -6.19 -37.06 -12.01
CA GLY A 476 -7.62 -36.86 -12.21
C GLY A 476 -8.14 -35.43 -11.89
N GLU A 477 -9.44 -35.32 -11.69
CA GLU A 477 -10.12 -34.05 -11.42
C GLU A 477 -9.71 -33.50 -10.04
N GLN A 478 -9.38 -32.20 -9.99
CA GLN A 478 -8.98 -31.56 -8.72
C GLN A 478 -10.19 -31.50 -7.76
N PRO A 479 -9.97 -31.72 -6.45
CA PRO A 479 -11.05 -31.64 -5.49
C PRO A 479 -11.56 -30.21 -5.29
N VAL A 480 -12.82 -30.07 -4.91
CA VAL A 480 -13.38 -28.79 -4.45
C VAL A 480 -12.69 -28.40 -3.15
N ARG A 481 -12.23 -27.16 -3.06
CA ARG A 481 -11.59 -26.60 -1.87
C ARG A 481 -12.32 -25.33 -1.45
N CYS A 482 -12.54 -25.14 -0.15
CA CYS A 482 -12.94 -23.84 0.37
C CYS A 482 -11.70 -22.93 0.40
N VAL A 483 -11.68 -21.93 -0.48
CA VAL A 483 -10.58 -20.98 -0.61
C VAL A 483 -10.97 -19.68 0.08
N ALA A 484 -10.28 -19.36 1.19
CA ALA A 484 -10.41 -18.07 1.82
C ALA A 484 -9.58 -17.02 1.04
N VAL A 485 -10.23 -15.94 0.66
CA VAL A 485 -9.61 -14.79 -0.01
C VAL A 485 -9.74 -13.58 0.91
N ASP A 486 -8.61 -13.13 1.44
CA ASP A 486 -8.55 -11.87 2.17
C ASP A 486 -8.62 -10.72 1.15
N MET A 487 -9.69 -9.95 1.24
CA MET A 487 -9.87 -8.75 0.44
C MET A 487 -9.41 -7.53 1.24
N ALA A 488 -9.18 -6.40 0.57
CA ALA A 488 -8.80 -5.19 1.28
C ALA A 488 -9.92 -4.74 2.24
N ALA A 489 -9.53 -4.10 3.35
CA ALA A 489 -10.49 -3.42 4.23
C ALA A 489 -11.03 -2.15 3.55
N THR A 490 -12.23 -1.73 3.95
CA THR A 490 -12.85 -0.51 3.44
C THR A 490 -13.79 0.14 4.46
N ALA A 491 -14.03 1.44 4.30
CA ALA A 491 -15.20 2.13 4.84
C ALA A 491 -16.01 2.64 3.66
N TYR A 492 -17.15 2.03 3.37
CA TYR A 492 -17.92 2.29 2.17
C TYR A 492 -19.42 2.35 2.45
N LEU A 493 -20.09 3.35 1.91
CA LEU A 493 -21.54 3.51 1.95
C LEU A 493 -22.15 3.16 0.58
N LEU A 494 -22.88 2.03 0.53
CA LEU A 494 -23.73 1.66 -0.61
C LEU A 494 -25.15 2.17 -0.34
N PRO A 495 -25.70 3.07 -1.18
CA PRO A 495 -27.05 3.61 -0.95
C PRO A 495 -28.15 2.59 -1.23
N ARG A 496 -29.31 2.79 -0.63
CA ARG A 496 -30.56 2.16 -1.05
C ARG A 496 -30.76 2.28 -2.56
N GLY A 497 -31.20 1.21 -3.19
CA GLY A 497 -31.41 1.12 -4.64
C GLY A 497 -30.17 0.69 -5.44
N HIS A 498 -28.97 0.81 -4.89
CA HIS A 498 -27.77 0.21 -5.46
C HIS A 498 -27.77 -1.31 -5.29
N ARG A 499 -26.82 -2.00 -5.93
CA ARG A 499 -26.66 -3.45 -5.83
C ARG A 499 -25.22 -3.81 -5.47
N LEU A 500 -25.06 -4.82 -4.65
CA LEU A 500 -23.77 -5.50 -4.49
C LEU A 500 -23.51 -6.38 -5.72
N ARG A 501 -22.26 -6.35 -6.20
CA ARG A 501 -21.79 -7.31 -7.20
C ARG A 501 -20.45 -7.88 -6.78
N VAL A 502 -20.31 -9.19 -6.93
CA VAL A 502 -19.07 -9.93 -6.68
C VAL A 502 -18.56 -10.48 -8.01
N HIS A 503 -17.30 -10.23 -8.32
CA HIS A 503 -16.60 -10.89 -9.41
C HIS A 503 -15.76 -12.03 -8.87
N VAL A 504 -15.68 -13.14 -9.62
CA VAL A 504 -14.72 -14.22 -9.41
C VAL A 504 -14.02 -14.49 -10.73
N SER A 505 -12.69 -14.48 -10.74
CA SER A 505 -11.86 -14.72 -11.94
C SER A 505 -10.56 -15.43 -11.60
N GLY A 506 -9.79 -15.82 -12.65
CA GLY A 506 -8.51 -16.50 -12.52
C GLY A 506 -7.30 -15.59 -12.31
N GLY A 507 -7.48 -14.29 -12.10
CA GLY A 507 -6.39 -13.35 -11.86
C GLY A 507 -6.76 -11.91 -12.12
N ALA A 508 -5.77 -11.00 -11.99
CA ALA A 508 -5.87 -9.58 -12.31
C ALA A 508 -4.47 -9.08 -12.76
N HIS A 509 -4.18 -9.27 -14.05
CA HIS A 509 -2.88 -8.96 -14.65
C HIS A 509 -2.87 -7.53 -15.24
N PRO A 510 -1.79 -6.74 -15.14
CA PRO A 510 -0.46 -7.09 -14.59
C PRO A 510 -0.27 -6.79 -13.09
N ARG A 511 -1.29 -6.31 -12.36
CA ARG A 511 -1.19 -6.06 -10.92
C ARG A 511 -0.59 -7.28 -10.19
N PHE A 512 -1.11 -8.47 -10.48
CA PHE A 512 -0.51 -9.74 -10.08
C PHE A 512 0.08 -10.44 -11.30
N ALA A 513 1.26 -11.05 -11.13
CA ALA A 513 1.83 -11.90 -12.17
C ALA A 513 0.85 -13.02 -12.54
N ARG A 514 0.57 -13.17 -13.85
CA ARG A 514 -0.30 -14.24 -14.35
C ARG A 514 0.15 -15.61 -13.84
N ASN A 515 -0.78 -16.46 -13.48
CA ASN A 515 -0.48 -17.84 -13.19
C ASN A 515 -0.37 -18.62 -14.49
N HIS A 516 0.80 -19.20 -14.77
CA HIS A 516 1.04 -19.93 -16.00
C HIS A 516 0.35 -21.30 -16.04
N GLY A 517 -0.22 -21.78 -14.91
CA GLY A 517 -0.86 -23.10 -14.81
C GLY A 517 0.12 -24.29 -14.72
N THR A 518 1.43 -24.02 -14.69
CA THR A 518 2.47 -25.03 -14.76
C THR A 518 3.25 -25.23 -13.47
N GLY A 519 3.27 -24.24 -12.59
CA GLY A 519 4.11 -24.21 -11.38
C GLY A 519 5.57 -23.88 -11.64
N ASP A 520 5.94 -23.58 -12.88
CA ASP A 520 7.30 -23.15 -13.23
C ASP A 520 7.65 -21.81 -12.56
N PRO A 521 8.93 -21.55 -12.21
CA PRO A 521 9.33 -20.31 -11.58
C PRO A 521 9.05 -19.08 -12.46
N LEU A 522 8.47 -18.03 -11.88
CA LEU A 522 7.97 -16.83 -12.60
C LEU A 522 9.02 -16.21 -13.53
N GLY A 523 10.25 -16.07 -13.07
CA GLY A 523 11.32 -15.40 -13.84
C GLY A 523 11.78 -16.16 -15.09
N THR A 524 11.51 -17.46 -15.20
CA THR A 524 12.02 -18.36 -16.25
C THR A 524 10.93 -19.15 -16.98
N ALA A 525 9.68 -19.11 -16.49
CA ALA A 525 8.56 -19.81 -17.09
C ALA A 525 8.31 -19.35 -18.53
N THR A 526 8.21 -20.30 -19.45
CA THR A 526 7.92 -20.03 -20.88
C THR A 526 6.62 -20.70 -21.36
N ARG A 527 6.18 -21.74 -20.65
CA ARG A 527 4.99 -22.51 -20.98
C ARG A 527 3.77 -21.97 -20.25
N MET A 528 2.65 -21.87 -20.94
CA MET A 528 1.36 -21.47 -20.39
C MET A 528 0.31 -22.54 -20.67
N VAL A 529 -0.53 -22.85 -19.69
CA VAL A 529 -1.60 -23.83 -19.78
C VAL A 529 -2.91 -23.21 -19.32
N ALA A 530 -3.89 -23.18 -20.22
CA ALA A 530 -5.23 -22.72 -19.89
C ALA A 530 -6.01 -23.82 -19.14
N GLY A 531 -6.85 -23.40 -18.18
CA GLY A 531 -7.66 -24.31 -17.38
C GLY A 531 -9.12 -23.87 -17.28
N VAL A 532 -10.02 -24.83 -17.12
CA VAL A 532 -11.43 -24.57 -16.79
C VAL A 532 -11.61 -24.76 -15.30
N HIS A 533 -12.11 -23.74 -14.65
CA HIS A 533 -12.32 -23.69 -13.20
C HIS A 533 -13.80 -23.64 -12.88
N ALA A 534 -14.19 -24.14 -11.70
CA ALA A 534 -15.58 -24.11 -11.27
C ALA A 534 -15.73 -23.47 -9.88
N VAL A 535 -16.79 -22.68 -9.74
CA VAL A 535 -17.24 -22.06 -8.48
C VAL A 535 -18.54 -22.73 -8.07
N HIS A 536 -18.53 -23.39 -6.92
CA HIS A 536 -19.69 -24.09 -6.36
C HIS A 536 -20.49 -23.16 -5.46
N HIS A 537 -21.80 -23.28 -5.52
CA HIS A 537 -22.77 -22.54 -4.70
C HIS A 537 -23.96 -23.44 -4.35
N THR A 538 -23.69 -24.47 -3.55
CA THR A 538 -24.69 -25.42 -3.05
C THR A 538 -24.77 -25.32 -1.52
N PRO A 539 -25.77 -25.93 -0.85
CA PRO A 539 -25.82 -25.98 0.61
C PRO A 539 -24.58 -26.63 1.24
N ALA A 540 -23.97 -27.59 0.56
CA ALA A 540 -22.74 -28.27 1.02
C ALA A 540 -21.47 -27.47 0.70
N CYS A 541 -21.51 -26.58 -0.30
CA CYS A 541 -20.39 -25.78 -0.77
C CYS A 541 -20.82 -24.30 -0.98
N PRO A 542 -21.20 -23.58 0.10
CA PRO A 542 -21.85 -22.28 0.03
C PRO A 542 -20.82 -21.14 -0.13
N SER A 543 -20.38 -20.88 -1.35
CA SER A 543 -19.50 -19.73 -1.61
C SER A 543 -20.19 -18.41 -1.20
N ALA A 544 -19.43 -17.53 -0.54
CA ALA A 544 -19.96 -16.27 -0.03
C ALA A 544 -18.90 -15.18 0.07
N VAL A 545 -19.33 -13.92 0.01
CA VAL A 545 -18.56 -12.77 0.53
C VAL A 545 -19.06 -12.40 1.91
N ILE A 546 -18.13 -12.09 2.81
CA ILE A 546 -18.40 -11.76 4.21
C ILE A 546 -18.06 -10.29 4.41
N LEU A 547 -19.09 -9.48 4.68
CA LEU A 547 -18.98 -8.03 4.84
C LEU A 547 -19.04 -7.66 6.33
N PRO A 548 -18.12 -6.82 6.81
CA PRO A 548 -18.22 -6.18 8.13
C PRO A 548 -19.20 -5.01 8.04
N VAL A 549 -20.43 -5.21 8.52
CA VAL A 549 -21.53 -4.25 8.36
C VAL A 549 -21.79 -3.51 9.67
N LEU A 550 -22.00 -2.21 9.56
CA LEU A 550 -22.52 -1.35 10.62
C LEU A 550 -23.97 -1.00 10.33
N SER A 551 -24.82 -1.09 11.35
CA SER A 551 -26.20 -0.57 11.26
C SER A 551 -26.23 0.94 11.03
N ARG A 552 -25.19 1.65 11.54
CA ARG A 552 -25.03 3.09 11.39
C ARG A 552 -23.59 3.53 11.69
N LEU A 553 -23.05 4.47 10.91
CA LEU A 553 -21.78 5.11 11.26
C LEU A 553 -21.95 6.05 12.45
N PRO A 554 -21.03 6.04 13.44
CA PRO A 554 -21.03 7.01 14.52
C PRO A 554 -21.02 8.44 13.99
N GLY A 555 -21.83 9.33 14.60
CA GLY A 555 -21.89 10.74 14.22
C GLY A 555 -22.75 11.08 12.99
N THR A 556 -23.49 10.11 12.43
CA THR A 556 -24.50 10.41 11.40
C THR A 556 -25.73 11.03 12.08
N PRO A 557 -26.29 12.19 11.60
CA PRO A 557 -27.53 12.72 12.13
C PRO A 557 -28.67 11.70 12.02
N VAL A 558 -29.55 11.65 13.04
CA VAL A 558 -30.80 10.86 12.94
C VAL A 558 -31.65 11.53 11.87
N PRO A 559 -32.12 10.82 10.82
CA PRO A 559 -33.19 11.38 9.98
C PRO A 559 -34.37 11.69 10.89
N ALA A 560 -34.91 12.93 10.76
CA ALA A 560 -36.08 13.36 11.51
C ALA A 560 -37.31 12.56 11.12
#